data_3d3ea1c1426c4eae3cedfd535eef26c2
#
_entry.id   3d3ea1c1426c4eae3cedfd535eef26c2
#
_cell.length_a   1.000
_cell.length_b   1.000
_cell.length_c   1.000
_cell.angle_alpha   90.00
_cell.angle_beta   90.00
_cell.angle_gamma   90.00
#
_symmetry.space_group_name_H-M   'P 1'
#
loop_
_entity.id
_entity.type
_entity.pdbx_description
1 polymer ?
#
loop_
_entity_poly.entity_id
_entity_poly.type
_entity_poly.pdbx_seq_one_letter_code
_entity_poly.pdbx_strand_id
1 'polypeptide(L)'
;QGRVGVGRSGGRFKPRVVVAVALDEQQRVTDTLLMKGLTVFARPVKIAAMQGKHLHELQPDVIFPHDSLAQNALSLALKLKHG
;
A
#
# COMPACT_ATOMS: atom_id res chain seq x y z
N GLN A 1 3.50 8.10 17.91
CA GLN A 1 2.47 8.23 16.89
C GLN A 1 3.06 8.01 15.53
N GLY A 2 2.28 7.51 14.65
CA GLY A 2 2.74 7.18 13.33
C GLY A 2 2.00 7.96 12.27
N ARG A 3 2.22 7.55 11.05
CA ARG A 3 1.57 8.12 9.88
C ARG A 3 0.90 7.01 9.10
N VAL A 4 -0.17 7.37 8.42
CA VAL A 4 -0.86 6.43 7.55
C VAL A 4 -0.91 7.02 6.15
N GLY A 5 -0.45 6.23 5.19
CA GLY A 5 -0.54 6.59 3.79
C GLY A 5 -1.50 5.66 3.09
N VAL A 6 -2.31 6.22 2.22
CA VAL A 6 -3.28 5.45 1.45
C VAL A 6 -3.11 5.79 -0.01
N GLY A 7 -2.98 4.76 -0.84
CA GLY A 7 -2.92 4.93 -2.27
C GLY A 7 -3.99 4.09 -2.94
N ARG A 8 -4.49 4.59 -4.05
CA ARG A 8 -5.49 3.89 -4.85
C ARG A 8 -5.02 3.81 -6.28
N SER A 9 -5.35 2.72 -6.92
CA SER A 9 -5.04 2.53 -8.32
C SER A 9 -6.21 1.78 -8.97
N GLY A 10 -6.36 1.98 -10.26
CA GLY A 10 -7.41 1.34 -11.02
C GLY A 10 -8.04 2.34 -11.96
N GLY A 11 -8.78 1.82 -12.91
CA GLY A 11 -9.40 2.65 -13.91
C GLY A 11 -10.87 2.27 -14.12
N ARG A 12 -11.43 2.83 -15.17
CA ARG A 12 -12.84 2.63 -15.46
C ARG A 12 -13.18 1.16 -15.66
N PHE A 13 -12.31 0.42 -16.29
CA PHE A 13 -12.54 -0.99 -16.60
C PHE A 13 -11.62 -1.94 -15.87
N LYS A 14 -10.93 -1.44 -14.84
CA LYS A 14 -9.97 -2.26 -14.10
C LYS A 14 -10.39 -2.35 -12.64
N PRO A 15 -10.09 -3.46 -11.97
CA PRO A 15 -10.35 -3.55 -10.54
C PRO A 15 -9.63 -2.45 -9.78
N ARG A 16 -10.25 -1.97 -8.74
CA ARG A 16 -9.60 -0.99 -7.87
C ARG A 16 -8.69 -1.71 -6.91
N VAL A 17 -7.56 -1.09 -6.68
CA VAL A 17 -6.59 -1.57 -5.71
C VAL A 17 -6.34 -0.44 -4.73
N VAL A 18 -6.48 -0.74 -3.45
CA VAL A 18 -6.22 0.23 -2.39
C VAL A 18 -5.15 -0.35 -1.49
N VAL A 19 -4.11 0.44 -1.26
CA VAL A 19 -3.02 0.06 -0.36
C VAL A 19 -2.94 1.11 0.74
N ALA A 20 -2.96 0.65 1.97
CA ALA A 20 -2.76 1.51 3.13
C ALA A 20 -1.53 1.02 3.89
N VAL A 21 -0.71 1.96 4.30
CA VAL A 21 0.51 1.66 5.03
C VAL A 21 0.55 2.53 6.28
N ALA A 22 0.74 1.90 7.43
CA ALA A 22 0.91 2.60 8.69
C ALA A 22 2.38 2.54 9.09
N LEU A 23 2.92 3.69 9.44
CA LEU A 23 4.32 3.82 9.82
C LEU A 23 4.42 4.34 11.24
N ASP A 24 5.43 3.91 11.96
CA ASP A 24 5.71 4.45 13.29
C ASP A 24 6.55 5.73 13.19
N GLU A 25 6.98 6.21 14.34
CA GLU A 25 7.77 7.45 14.39
C GLU A 25 9.11 7.32 13.69
N GLN A 26 9.59 6.11 13.54
CA GLN A 26 10.86 5.83 12.87
C GLN A 26 10.67 5.48 11.41
N GLN A 27 9.45 5.66 10.91
CA GLN A 27 9.09 5.39 9.52
C GLN A 27 9.23 3.93 9.14
N ARG A 28 8.97 3.05 10.10
CA ARG A 28 8.92 1.62 9.85
C ARG A 28 7.47 1.17 9.76
N VAL A 29 7.24 0.23 8.88
CA VAL A 29 5.88 -0.28 8.66
C VAL A 29 5.41 -1.05 9.89
N THR A 30 4.32 -0.60 10.48
CA THR A 30 3.70 -1.28 11.61
C THR A 30 2.47 -2.07 11.16
N ASP A 31 1.83 -1.65 10.08
CA ASP A 31 0.66 -2.36 9.58
C ASP A 31 0.48 -2.03 8.11
N THR A 32 -0.19 -2.93 7.42
CA THR A 32 -0.48 -2.75 6.00
C THR A 32 -1.87 -3.27 5.70
N LEU A 33 -2.43 -2.78 4.61
CA LEU A 33 -3.73 -3.24 4.15
C LEU A 33 -3.74 -3.17 2.63
N LEU A 34 -4.14 -4.26 2.02
CA LEU A 34 -4.32 -4.33 0.57
C LEU A 34 -5.73 -4.80 0.28
N MET A 35 -6.45 -4.05 -0.50
CA MET A 35 -7.79 -4.44 -0.93
C MET A 35 -7.86 -4.40 -2.44
N LYS A 36 -8.36 -5.46 -3.04
CA LYS A 36 -8.55 -5.56 -4.48
C LYS A 36 -10.01 -5.90 -4.77
N GLY A 37 -10.52 -5.30 -5.82
CA GLY A 37 -11.84 -5.65 -6.31
C GLY A 37 -12.85 -4.54 -6.13
N LEU A 38 -13.99 -4.75 -6.75
CA LEU A 38 -15.07 -3.77 -6.74
C LEU A 38 -16.31 -4.29 -6.00
N THR A 39 -16.20 -5.45 -5.38
CA THR A 39 -17.37 -6.10 -4.80
C THR A 39 -17.30 -6.08 -3.28
N VAL A 40 -18.44 -6.39 -2.68
CA VAL A 40 -18.50 -6.52 -1.23
C VAL A 40 -17.68 -7.70 -0.71
N PHE A 41 -17.22 -8.55 -1.61
CA PHE A 41 -16.40 -9.69 -1.24
C PHE A 41 -14.91 -9.36 -1.19
N ALA A 42 -14.54 -8.13 -1.54
CA ALA A 42 -13.16 -7.72 -1.40
C ALA A 42 -12.76 -7.75 0.06
N ARG A 43 -11.66 -8.44 0.36
CA ARG A 43 -11.20 -8.58 1.73
C ARG A 43 -9.87 -7.90 1.91
N PRO A 44 -9.65 -7.21 3.01
CA PRO A 44 -8.35 -6.63 3.30
C PRO A 44 -7.32 -7.73 3.59
N VAL A 45 -6.15 -7.56 3.03
CA VAL A 45 -5.06 -8.51 3.19
C VAL A 45 -3.84 -7.75 3.69
N LYS A 46 -3.13 -8.34 4.63
CA LYS A 46 -1.89 -7.77 5.11
C LYS A 46 -0.77 -8.07 4.12
N ILE A 47 0.17 -7.16 4.01
CA ILE A 47 1.31 -7.31 3.12
C ILE A 47 2.53 -7.67 3.94
N ALA A 48 2.75 -8.95 4.13
CA ALA A 48 3.82 -9.42 5.00
C ALA A 48 5.19 -8.97 4.53
N ALA A 49 5.37 -8.80 3.22
CA ALA A 49 6.65 -8.39 2.66
C ALA A 49 7.07 -7.00 3.12
N MET A 50 6.12 -6.18 3.57
CA MET A 50 6.40 -4.82 4.02
C MET A 50 6.55 -4.70 5.53
N GLN A 51 6.12 -5.71 6.27
CA GLN A 51 6.05 -5.62 7.72
C GLN A 51 7.44 -5.42 8.32
N GLY A 52 7.59 -4.38 9.12
CA GLY A 52 8.84 -4.08 9.80
C GLY A 52 9.88 -3.38 8.97
N LYS A 53 9.61 -3.17 7.69
CA LYS A 53 10.58 -2.50 6.82
C LYS A 53 10.51 -1.00 6.97
N HIS A 54 11.63 -0.35 6.73
CA HIS A 54 11.69 1.10 6.72
C HIS A 54 11.08 1.65 5.43
N LEU A 55 10.56 2.86 5.52
CA LEU A 55 9.95 3.52 4.36
C LEU A 55 10.87 3.52 3.14
N HIS A 56 12.16 3.73 3.34
CA HIS A 56 13.12 3.75 2.24
C HIS A 56 13.35 2.39 1.60
N GLU A 57 12.93 1.33 2.25
CA GLU A 57 13.07 -0.02 1.73
C GLU A 57 11.87 -0.48 0.93
N LEU A 58 10.83 0.34 0.90
CA LEU A 58 9.58 -0.04 0.25
C LEU A 58 9.60 0.37 -1.21
N GLN A 59 9.95 -0.56 -2.06
CA GLN A 59 9.95 -0.33 -3.51
C GLN A 59 8.80 -1.08 -4.14
N PRO A 60 7.86 -0.37 -4.78
CA PRO A 60 6.66 -1.03 -5.31
C PRO A 60 6.95 -2.18 -6.26
N ASP A 61 7.97 -2.05 -7.09
CA ASP A 61 8.32 -3.09 -8.04
C ASP A 61 8.90 -4.33 -7.35
N VAL A 62 9.47 -4.18 -6.18
CA VAL A 62 9.98 -5.31 -5.39
C VAL A 62 8.86 -5.95 -4.58
N ILE A 63 8.00 -5.12 -3.99
CA ILE A 63 6.89 -5.63 -3.17
C ILE A 63 5.85 -6.33 -4.04
N PHE A 64 5.55 -5.75 -5.20
CA PHE A 64 4.55 -6.29 -6.13
C PHE A 64 5.16 -6.46 -7.52
N PRO A 65 6.00 -7.47 -7.72
CA PRO A 65 6.77 -7.58 -8.96
C PRO A 65 5.92 -7.85 -10.20
N HIS A 66 4.70 -8.37 -10.02
CA HIS A 66 3.85 -8.73 -11.15
C HIS A 66 2.49 -8.04 -11.13
N ASP A 67 2.35 -6.99 -10.35
CA ASP A 67 1.05 -6.34 -10.18
C ASP A 67 1.21 -4.83 -10.30
N SER A 68 1.03 -4.31 -11.51
CA SER A 68 1.24 -2.89 -11.76
C SER A 68 0.23 -2.02 -11.02
N LEU A 69 -1.00 -2.49 -10.85
CA LEU A 69 -1.99 -1.71 -10.12
C LEU A 69 -1.61 -1.59 -8.65
N ALA A 70 -1.16 -2.67 -8.05
CA ALA A 70 -0.70 -2.63 -6.67
C ALA A 70 0.55 -1.77 -6.53
N GLN A 71 1.46 -1.84 -7.50
CA GLN A 71 2.64 -0.98 -7.51
C GLN A 71 2.24 0.50 -7.51
N ASN A 72 1.29 0.86 -8.36
CA ASN A 72 0.85 2.25 -8.43
C ASN A 72 0.17 2.69 -7.13
N ALA A 73 -0.66 1.83 -6.58
CA ALA A 73 -1.33 2.14 -5.32
C ALA A 73 -0.33 2.32 -4.18
N LEU A 74 0.66 1.44 -4.12
CA LEU A 74 1.70 1.55 -3.10
C LEU A 74 2.53 2.81 -3.31
N SER A 75 2.86 3.12 -4.54
CA SER A 75 3.62 4.34 -4.84
C SER A 75 2.88 5.58 -4.35
N LEU A 76 1.56 5.61 -4.56
CA LEU A 76 0.76 6.74 -4.07
C LEU A 76 0.69 6.76 -2.55
N ALA A 77 0.59 5.58 -1.93
CA ALA A 77 0.58 5.50 -0.47
C ALA A 77 1.89 5.99 0.13
N LEU A 78 3.00 5.72 -0.55
CA LEU A 78 4.31 6.13 -0.06
C LEU A 78 4.61 7.60 -0.29
N LYS A 79 3.80 8.28 -1.07
CA LYS A 79 3.90 9.73 -1.23
C LYS A 79 3.24 10.41 -0.06
N LEU A 80 3.61 10.01 1.13
CA LEU A 80 3.08 10.59 2.35
C LEU A 80 3.51 12.04 2.44
N LYS A 81 2.54 12.89 2.60
CA LYS A 81 2.84 14.29 2.79
C LYS A 81 3.34 14.52 4.19
N HIS A 82 4.26 15.41 4.30
CA HIS A 82 4.84 15.74 5.58
C HIS A 82 4.00 16.79 6.25
N GLY A 83 2.97 16.38 6.75
CA GLY A 83 2.08 17.32 7.41
C GLY A 83 1.29 18.06 6.42
#